data_6863e900e763315a059381f7035f7c5f
#
_entry.id   6863e900e763315a059381f7035f7c5f
#
_cell.length_a   1.000
_cell.length_b   1.000
_cell.length_c   1.000
_cell.angle_alpha   90.00
_cell.angle_beta   90.00
_cell.angle_gamma   90.00
#
_symmetry.space_group_name_H-M   'P 1'
#
loop_
_entity.id
_entity.type
_entity.pdbx_description
1 polymer ?
#
loop_
_entity_poly.entity_id
_entity_poly.type
_entity_poly.pdbx_seq_one_letter_code
_entity_poly.pdbx_strand_id
1 'polypeptide(L)'
;MKHILNLSRYKYLLEKEENLNLQNKSLLLENKSEFLEFLSYSSKLQNSISYRNREKYYSLISRYLNDLITSGFFQWEFLELEKKDAESAKILLNDLKQSSTFSIDLIAIKFGSLVDKISELSSIAQEFGPQNDINNENFGGIHKKNLF
;
A
#
# COMPACT_ATOMS: atom_id res chain seq x y z
N MET A 1 -16.92 8.52 15.03
CA MET A 1 -15.90 9.42 14.52
C MET A 1 -15.88 9.44 13.01
N LYS A 2 -15.92 10.61 12.46
CA LYS A 2 -16.04 10.76 11.02
C LYS A 2 -14.66 10.85 10.40
N HIS A 3 -14.25 9.84 9.71
CA HIS A 3 -13.05 9.90 8.86
C HIS A 3 -13.46 10.43 7.50
N ILE A 4 -13.86 11.70 7.47
CA ILE A 4 -14.21 12.33 6.22
C ILE A 4 -12.93 12.75 5.54
N LEU A 5 -12.72 12.23 4.34
CA LEU A 5 -11.68 12.73 3.47
C LEU A 5 -12.16 14.07 2.90
N ASN A 6 -11.46 15.14 3.23
CA ASN A 6 -11.75 16.43 2.63
C ASN A 6 -11.13 16.46 1.22
N LEU A 7 -11.95 16.17 0.22
CA LEU A 7 -11.48 16.05 -1.16
C LEU A 7 -10.91 17.36 -1.71
N SER A 8 -11.53 18.48 -1.38
CA SER A 8 -11.04 19.80 -1.81
C SER A 8 -9.66 20.08 -1.22
N ARG A 9 -9.48 19.77 0.05
CA ARG A 9 -8.19 19.93 0.73
C ARG A 9 -7.14 19.00 0.16
N TYR A 10 -7.48 17.75 -0.09
CA TYR A 10 -6.57 16.80 -0.70
C TYR A 10 -6.14 17.23 -2.10
N LYS A 11 -7.07 17.70 -2.90
CA LYS A 11 -6.78 18.23 -4.23
C LYS A 11 -5.80 19.40 -4.17
N TYR A 12 -6.03 20.33 -3.25
CA TYR A 12 -5.14 21.46 -3.02
C TYR A 12 -3.72 20.99 -2.69
N LEU A 13 -3.58 20.02 -1.78
CA LEU A 13 -2.27 19.49 -1.36
C LEU A 13 -1.57 18.75 -2.51
N LEU A 14 -2.31 18.00 -3.32
CA LEU A 14 -1.76 17.34 -4.51
C LEU A 14 -1.20 18.34 -5.50
N GLU A 15 -1.95 19.38 -5.81
CA GLU A 15 -1.52 20.42 -6.73
C GLU A 15 -0.31 21.18 -6.21
N LYS A 16 -0.31 21.46 -4.91
CA LYS A 16 0.82 22.13 -4.26
C LYS A 16 2.09 21.27 -4.32
N GLU A 17 1.99 19.97 -4.01
CA GLU A 17 3.14 19.08 -4.10
C GLU A 17 3.67 18.99 -5.54
N GLU A 18 2.81 18.83 -6.51
CA GLU A 18 3.23 18.79 -7.91
C GLU A 18 3.95 20.06 -8.34
N ASN A 19 3.40 21.22 -7.99
CA ASN A 19 4.02 22.50 -8.33
C ASN A 19 5.39 22.67 -7.70
N LEU A 20 5.54 22.24 -6.43
CA LEU A 20 6.82 22.28 -5.75
C LEU A 20 7.83 21.31 -6.39
N ASN A 21 7.40 20.11 -6.74
CA ASN A 21 8.25 19.14 -7.43
C ASN A 21 8.74 19.66 -8.78
N LEU A 22 7.90 20.36 -9.52
CA LEU A 22 8.29 21.00 -10.79
C LEU A 22 9.36 22.08 -10.60
N GLN A 23 9.43 22.67 -9.41
CA GLN A 23 10.43 23.67 -9.04
C GLN A 23 11.65 23.05 -8.33
N ASN A 24 11.76 21.73 -8.32
CA ASN A 24 12.77 20.97 -7.57
C ASN A 24 12.73 21.26 -6.06
N LYS A 25 11.53 21.54 -5.52
CA LYS A 25 11.28 21.77 -4.11
C LYS A 25 10.48 20.62 -3.53
N SER A 26 10.46 20.54 -2.19
CA SER A 26 9.76 19.49 -1.46
C SER A 26 8.70 20.07 -0.53
N LEU A 27 7.50 19.51 -0.55
CA LEU A 27 6.44 19.93 0.37
C LEU A 27 6.86 19.70 1.83
N LEU A 28 7.60 18.60 2.10
CA LEU A 28 8.13 18.32 3.43
C LEU A 28 8.98 19.48 3.98
N LEU A 29 9.84 20.05 3.15
CA LEU A 29 10.72 21.14 3.54
C LEU A 29 10.01 22.49 3.59
N GLU A 30 9.03 22.69 2.72
CA GLU A 30 8.26 23.95 2.68
C GLU A 30 7.24 24.03 3.81
N ASN A 31 6.52 22.96 4.07
CA ASN A 31 5.48 22.91 5.10
C ASN A 31 5.29 21.49 5.59
N LYS A 32 5.95 21.13 6.68
CA LYS A 32 5.88 19.78 7.26
C LYS A 32 4.46 19.38 7.65
N SER A 33 3.68 20.29 8.20
CA SER A 33 2.29 20.02 8.61
C SER A 33 1.42 19.63 7.41
N GLU A 34 1.53 20.36 6.32
CA GLU A 34 0.79 20.05 5.09
C GLU A 34 1.29 18.74 4.47
N PHE A 35 2.58 18.46 4.56
CA PHE A 35 3.13 17.18 4.08
C PHE A 35 2.55 15.99 4.85
N LEU A 36 2.46 16.09 6.16
CA LEU A 36 1.88 15.03 7.00
C LEU A 36 0.39 14.85 6.72
N GLU A 37 -0.32 15.94 6.51
CA GLU A 37 -1.74 15.89 6.10
C GLU A 37 -1.89 15.21 4.74
N PHE A 38 -1.06 15.56 3.77
CA PHE A 38 -1.02 14.95 2.46
C PHE A 38 -0.77 13.44 2.54
N LEU A 39 0.20 13.01 3.34
CA LEU A 39 0.48 11.59 3.56
C LEU A 39 -0.70 10.87 4.18
N SER A 40 -1.40 11.50 5.12
CA SER A 40 -2.59 10.94 5.74
C SER A 40 -3.69 10.66 4.70
N TYR A 41 -3.96 11.61 3.82
CA TYR A 41 -4.94 11.42 2.75
C TYR A 41 -4.52 10.34 1.77
N SER A 42 -3.25 10.33 1.39
CA SER A 42 -2.71 9.33 0.46
C SER A 42 -2.79 7.92 1.05
N SER A 43 -2.49 7.77 2.34
CA SER A 43 -2.62 6.50 3.04
C SER A 43 -4.06 6.00 3.08
N LYS A 44 -5.01 6.89 3.34
CA LYS A 44 -6.44 6.54 3.35
C LYS A 44 -6.90 6.05 1.97
N LEU A 45 -6.45 6.70 0.92
CA LEU A 45 -6.76 6.29 -0.44
C LEU A 45 -6.17 4.91 -0.75
N GLN A 46 -4.90 4.72 -0.43
CA GLN A 46 -4.22 3.44 -0.64
C GLN A 46 -4.91 2.31 0.13
N ASN A 47 -5.26 2.56 1.39
CA ASN A 47 -5.98 1.60 2.21
C ASN A 47 -7.33 1.21 1.61
N SER A 48 -8.04 2.18 1.05
CA SER A 48 -9.31 1.93 0.37
C SER A 48 -9.15 0.97 -0.80
N ILE A 49 -8.12 1.16 -1.60
CA ILE A 49 -7.84 0.31 -2.76
C ILE A 49 -7.42 -1.08 -2.32
N SER A 50 -6.51 -1.20 -1.36
CA SER A 50 -6.05 -2.48 -0.84
C SER A 50 -7.20 -3.26 -0.20
N TYR A 51 -8.11 -2.58 0.48
CA TYR A 51 -9.30 -3.21 1.04
C TYR A 51 -10.22 -3.79 -0.04
N ARG A 52 -10.42 -3.07 -1.14
CA ARG A 52 -11.20 -3.59 -2.28
C ARG A 52 -10.57 -4.86 -2.85
N ASN A 53 -9.26 -4.97 -2.81
CA ASN A 53 -8.50 -6.08 -3.34
C ASN A 53 -8.09 -7.10 -2.27
N ARG A 54 -8.67 -7.03 -1.08
CA ARG A 54 -8.28 -7.87 0.07
C ARG A 54 -8.31 -9.36 -0.20
N GLU A 55 -9.24 -9.82 -1.03
CA GLU A 55 -9.34 -11.25 -1.36
C GLU A 55 -8.11 -11.76 -2.10
N LYS A 56 -7.49 -10.91 -2.91
CA LYS A 56 -6.25 -11.26 -3.61
C LYS A 56 -5.09 -11.47 -2.62
N TYR A 57 -4.99 -10.59 -1.61
CA TYR A 57 -4.00 -10.72 -0.56
C TYR A 57 -4.25 -11.95 0.31
N TYR A 58 -5.50 -12.20 0.69
CA TYR A 58 -5.86 -13.37 1.48
C TYR A 58 -5.57 -14.66 0.72
N SER A 59 -5.90 -14.73 -0.55
CA SER A 59 -5.59 -15.88 -1.39
C SER A 59 -4.09 -16.14 -1.46
N LEU A 60 -3.30 -15.10 -1.63
CA LEU A 60 -1.85 -15.21 -1.68
C LEU A 60 -1.28 -15.74 -0.36
N ILE A 61 -1.73 -15.18 0.76
CA ILE A 61 -1.31 -15.62 2.10
C ILE A 61 -1.70 -17.08 2.32
N SER A 62 -2.92 -17.46 1.96
CA SER A 62 -3.42 -18.82 2.10
C SER A 62 -2.56 -19.83 1.32
N ARG A 63 -2.22 -19.50 0.08
CA ARG A 63 -1.36 -20.36 -0.75
C ARG A 63 0.03 -20.52 -0.12
N TYR A 64 0.58 -19.46 0.44
CA TYR A 64 1.87 -19.50 1.11
C TYR A 64 1.82 -20.36 2.38
N LEU A 65 0.78 -20.19 3.19
CA LEU A 65 0.59 -20.96 4.42
C LEU A 65 0.39 -22.45 4.15
N ASN A 66 -0.23 -22.80 3.02
CA ASN A 66 -0.49 -24.19 2.63
C ASN A 66 0.64 -24.80 1.78
N ASP A 67 1.81 -24.17 1.74
CA ASP A 67 2.99 -24.64 1.01
C ASP A 67 2.78 -24.82 -0.49
N LEU A 68 1.84 -24.07 -1.06
CA LEU A 68 1.57 -24.13 -2.50
C LEU A 68 2.51 -23.24 -3.31
N ILE A 69 3.17 -22.29 -2.66
CA ILE A 69 4.12 -21.37 -3.29
C ILE A 69 5.33 -21.16 -2.39
N THR A 70 6.45 -20.79 -2.99
CA THR A 70 7.69 -20.49 -2.28
C THR A 70 7.66 -19.09 -1.66
N SER A 71 8.58 -18.81 -0.75
CA SER A 71 8.74 -17.47 -0.15
C SER A 71 9.08 -16.43 -1.21
N GLY A 72 9.93 -16.78 -2.19
CA GLY A 72 10.27 -15.87 -3.27
C GLY A 72 9.09 -15.53 -4.15
N PHE A 73 8.28 -16.53 -4.49
CA PHE A 73 7.06 -16.32 -5.28
C PHE A 73 6.04 -15.48 -4.49
N PHE A 74 5.88 -15.75 -3.20
CA PHE A 74 4.99 -14.96 -2.33
C PHE A 74 5.40 -13.49 -2.34
N GLN A 75 6.69 -13.22 -2.13
CA GLN A 75 7.20 -11.86 -2.14
C GLN A 75 6.94 -11.16 -3.48
N TRP A 76 7.27 -11.85 -4.57
CA TRP A 76 7.09 -11.28 -5.91
C TRP A 76 5.63 -10.95 -6.19
N GLU A 77 4.71 -11.88 -5.92
CA GLU A 77 3.27 -11.67 -6.09
C GLU A 77 2.75 -10.54 -5.21
N PHE A 78 3.22 -10.47 -3.97
CA PHE A 78 2.82 -9.43 -3.04
C PHE A 78 3.22 -8.05 -3.57
N LEU A 79 4.45 -7.90 -4.03
CA LEU A 79 4.94 -6.64 -4.58
C LEU A 79 4.18 -6.25 -5.86
N GLU A 80 3.81 -7.23 -6.68
CA GLU A 80 2.99 -6.97 -7.86
C GLU A 80 1.58 -6.48 -7.48
N LEU A 81 0.96 -7.05 -6.44
CA LEU A 81 -0.32 -6.57 -5.94
C LEU A 81 -0.23 -5.15 -5.40
N GLU A 82 0.80 -4.84 -4.62
CA GLU A 82 1.02 -3.48 -4.12
C GLU A 82 1.23 -2.48 -5.26
N LYS A 83 2.00 -2.88 -6.27
CA LYS A 83 2.24 -2.06 -7.45
C LYS A 83 0.96 -1.77 -8.21
N LYS A 84 0.11 -2.77 -8.42
CA LYS A 84 -1.19 -2.58 -9.06
C LYS A 84 -2.10 -1.65 -8.25
N ASP A 85 -2.10 -1.79 -6.94
CA ASP A 85 -2.87 -0.91 -6.06
C ASP A 85 -2.36 0.53 -6.14
N ALA A 86 -1.05 0.73 -6.19
CA ALA A 86 -0.46 2.05 -6.36
C ALA A 86 -0.80 2.67 -7.72
N GLU A 87 -0.80 1.89 -8.78
CA GLU A 87 -1.23 2.34 -10.11
C GLU A 87 -2.70 2.74 -10.12
N SER A 88 -3.56 1.95 -9.46
CA SER A 88 -4.97 2.29 -9.29
C SER A 88 -5.16 3.59 -8.51
N ALA A 89 -4.34 3.81 -7.49
CA ALA A 89 -4.35 5.06 -6.72
C ALA A 89 -4.01 6.26 -7.61
N LYS A 90 -3.02 6.14 -8.47
CA LYS A 90 -2.65 7.21 -9.40
C LYS A 90 -3.77 7.54 -10.37
N ILE A 91 -4.46 6.53 -10.89
CA ILE A 91 -5.60 6.73 -11.78
C ILE A 91 -6.71 7.49 -11.05
N LEU A 92 -7.04 7.08 -9.83
CA LEU A 92 -8.05 7.74 -9.02
C LEU A 92 -7.66 9.18 -8.68
N LEU A 93 -6.38 9.44 -8.42
CA LEU A 93 -5.90 10.80 -8.17
C LEU A 93 -6.04 11.71 -9.40
N ASN A 94 -5.78 11.17 -10.59
CA ASN A 94 -5.98 11.91 -11.82
C ASN A 94 -7.45 12.22 -12.04
N ASP A 95 -8.34 11.29 -11.77
CA ASP A 95 -9.78 11.50 -11.84
C ASP A 95 -10.22 12.56 -10.85
N LEU A 96 -9.69 12.56 -9.64
CA LEU A 96 -9.97 13.56 -8.61
C LEU A 96 -9.60 14.97 -9.07
N LYS A 97 -8.48 15.13 -9.77
CA LYS A 97 -8.06 16.44 -10.30
C LYS A 97 -9.04 16.98 -11.34
N GLN A 98 -9.69 16.10 -12.09
CA GLN A 98 -10.58 16.47 -13.19
C GLN A 98 -12.04 16.52 -12.78
N SER A 99 -12.42 15.89 -11.68
CA SER A 99 -13.80 15.75 -11.23
C SER A 99 -13.98 16.26 -9.81
N SER A 100 -15.14 16.82 -9.53
CA SER A 100 -15.54 17.21 -8.17
C SER A 100 -16.18 16.04 -7.41
N THR A 101 -16.49 14.95 -8.10
CA THR A 101 -17.14 13.78 -7.49
C THR A 101 -16.13 12.63 -7.36
N PHE A 102 -15.90 12.20 -6.15
CA PHE A 102 -14.98 11.13 -5.86
C PHE A 102 -15.52 10.31 -4.70
N SER A 103 -15.64 9.01 -4.91
CA SER A 103 -16.15 8.10 -3.89
C SER A 103 -15.02 7.25 -3.33
N ILE A 104 -14.81 7.34 -2.02
CA ILE A 104 -13.90 6.48 -1.28
C ILE A 104 -14.72 5.57 -0.37
N ASP A 105 -14.31 4.32 -0.31
CA ASP A 105 -14.90 3.38 0.61
C ASP A 105 -14.44 3.71 2.03
N LEU A 106 -15.33 4.34 2.80
CA LEU A 106 -15.05 4.74 4.17
C LEU A 106 -14.83 3.56 5.11
N ILE A 107 -15.33 2.37 4.74
CA ILE A 107 -15.14 1.16 5.54
C ILE A 107 -13.66 0.78 5.52
N ALA A 108 -13.01 0.94 4.39
CA ALA A 108 -11.60 0.61 4.24
C ALA A 108 -10.68 1.38 5.19
N ILE A 109 -11.08 2.58 5.60
CA ILE A 109 -10.30 3.39 6.54
C ILE A 109 -10.20 2.71 7.91
N LYS A 110 -11.23 1.95 8.29
CA LYS A 110 -11.27 1.22 9.57
C LYS A 110 -10.31 0.02 9.59
N PHE A 111 -9.86 -0.41 8.42
CA PHE A 111 -9.01 -1.59 8.28
C PHE A 111 -7.55 -1.22 7.98
N GLY A 112 -7.13 0.00 8.30
CA GLY A 112 -5.75 0.41 8.15
C GLY A 112 -4.76 -0.52 8.85
N SER A 113 -5.13 -1.08 10.01
CA SER A 113 -4.30 -2.04 10.72
C SER A 113 -4.10 -3.35 9.95
N LEU A 114 -5.07 -3.75 9.14
CA LEU A 114 -4.92 -4.93 8.29
C LEU A 114 -3.87 -4.69 7.20
N VAL A 115 -3.93 -3.53 6.54
CA VAL A 115 -2.94 -3.16 5.52
C VAL A 115 -1.54 -3.09 6.12
N ASP A 116 -1.40 -2.52 7.32
CA ASP A 116 -0.13 -2.45 8.02
C ASP A 116 0.43 -3.85 8.30
N LYS A 117 -0.40 -4.78 8.75
CA LYS A 117 0.01 -6.17 8.99
C LYS A 117 0.41 -6.88 7.71
N ILE A 118 -0.30 -6.67 6.62
CA ILE A 118 0.04 -7.22 5.32
C ILE A 118 1.40 -6.67 4.87
N SER A 119 1.65 -5.38 5.07
CA SER A 119 2.94 -4.75 4.76
C SER A 119 4.06 -5.32 5.62
N GLU A 120 3.82 -5.60 6.90
CA GLU A 120 4.80 -6.28 7.77
C GLU A 120 5.14 -7.67 7.24
N LEU A 121 4.14 -8.44 6.82
CA LEU A 121 4.36 -9.77 6.23
C LEU A 121 5.20 -9.68 4.96
N SER A 122 4.95 -8.69 4.12
CA SER A 122 5.76 -8.44 2.93
C SER A 122 7.21 -8.16 3.29
N SER A 123 7.45 -7.32 4.30
CA SER A 123 8.80 -7.00 4.77
C SER A 123 9.52 -8.23 5.31
N ILE A 124 8.83 -9.06 6.07
CA ILE A 124 9.40 -10.30 6.59
C ILE A 124 9.70 -11.28 5.45
N ALA A 125 8.81 -11.43 4.49
CA ALA A 125 9.02 -12.27 3.32
C ALA A 125 10.20 -11.77 2.48
N GLN A 126 10.37 -10.45 2.37
CA GLN A 126 11.49 -9.83 1.69
C GLN A 126 12.82 -10.14 2.38
N GLU A 127 12.83 -10.14 3.72
CA GLU A 127 14.01 -10.46 4.50
C GLU A 127 14.45 -11.93 4.34
N PHE A 128 13.50 -12.86 4.36
CA PHE A 128 13.77 -14.29 4.35
C PHE A 128 13.56 -14.96 2.99
N GLY A 129 12.89 -14.32 2.04
CA GLY A 129 12.42 -14.93 0.81
C GLY A 129 13.51 -15.21 -0.22
N PRO A 130 13.96 -14.21 -1.02
CA PRO A 130 14.77 -14.51 -2.21
C PRO A 130 16.12 -15.15 -1.92
N GLN A 131 16.80 -14.73 -0.86
CA GLN A 131 18.11 -15.26 -0.50
C GLN A 131 18.02 -16.72 -0.07
N ASN A 132 17.00 -17.06 0.69
CA ASN A 132 16.82 -18.42 1.21
C ASN A 132 16.37 -19.37 0.11
N ASP A 133 15.58 -18.95 -0.83
CA ASP A 133 15.14 -19.75 -1.96
C ASP A 133 16.33 -20.12 -2.87
N ILE A 134 17.31 -19.22 -2.98
CA ILE A 134 18.52 -19.46 -3.78
C ILE A 134 19.51 -20.35 -3.06
N ASN A 135 19.72 -20.14 -1.77
CA ASN A 135 20.80 -20.76 -1.02
C ASN A 135 20.38 -22.04 -0.29
N ASN A 136 19.14 -22.16 0.15
CA ASN A 136 18.70 -23.29 0.97
C ASN A 136 17.18 -23.49 0.86
N GLU A 137 16.76 -24.23 -0.13
CA GLU A 137 15.34 -24.57 -0.29
C GLU A 137 14.74 -25.24 0.95
N ASN A 138 15.56 -26.02 1.67
CA ASN A 138 15.12 -26.73 2.88
C ASN A 138 14.76 -25.82 4.04
N PHE A 139 15.24 -24.59 4.06
CA PHE A 139 14.95 -23.64 5.12
C PHE A 139 13.70 -22.81 4.89
N GLY A 140 13.14 -22.82 3.69
CA GLY A 140 11.90 -22.07 3.38
C GLY A 140 10.76 -22.43 4.33
N GLY A 141 10.60 -23.73 4.63
CA GLY A 141 9.57 -24.19 5.56
C GLY A 141 9.78 -23.72 7.00
N ILE A 142 11.04 -23.61 7.43
CA ILE A 142 11.38 -23.12 8.77
C ILE A 142 11.04 -21.64 8.89
N HIS A 143 11.40 -20.86 7.91
CA HIS A 143 11.09 -19.42 7.89
C HIS A 143 9.59 -19.15 7.86
N LYS A 144 8.82 -19.95 7.14
CA LYS A 144 7.35 -19.86 7.16
C LYS A 144 6.80 -20.06 8.56
N LYS A 145 7.32 -21.01 9.31
CA LYS A 145 6.89 -21.26 10.70
C LYS A 145 7.17 -20.05 11.59
N ASN A 146 8.24 -19.32 11.33
CA ASN A 146 8.60 -18.13 12.10
C ASN A 146 7.76 -16.89 11.71
N LEU A 147 7.19 -16.87 10.51
CA LEU A 147 6.35 -15.78 10.02
C LEU A 147 4.97 -15.77 10.66
N PHE A 148 4.47 -16.91 11.03
CA PHE A 148 3.12 -17.13 11.53
C PHE A 148 3.15 -17.91 12.86
#